data_2c34eb4d1a152133a55acbe7b9de03f6
#
_entry.id   2c34eb4d1a152133a55acbe7b9de03f6
#
_cell.length_a   1.000
_cell.length_b   1.000
_cell.length_c   1.000
_cell.angle_alpha   90.00
_cell.angle_beta   90.00
_cell.angle_gamma   90.00
#
_symmetry.space_group_name_H-M   'P 1'
#
loop_
_entity.id
_entity.type
_entity.pdbx_description
1 polymer ?
#
loop_
_entity_poly.entity_id
_entity_poly.type
_entity_poly.pdbx_seq_one_letter_code
_entity_poly.pdbx_strand_id
1 'polypeptide(L)'
;MKKIVSLLMVIMLGIGMTACGSKKPVAVVNGVDISADDFKKTVATYKESISKMYGKDLWDQEIKKGVKYKDEMKKAILQQMIQEQVVYQEAKKDKLEAKQSEVDKQFKQLKESIKKDKDYEKFLKDNDIDDEFLKAQLTKDITIQNFKNNFDKNTKITEAEMKKYYEENKNNYVDDEVKASHILISTVDQKTNKPFSEEKKKEAKKKAEEVYKKVKAGDDFAKLAKEYSD
;
A
#
# COMPACT_ATOMS: atom_id res chain seq x y z
N MET A 1 -27.81 16.92 -0.35
CA MET A 1 -28.29 17.54 -1.60
C MET A 1 -27.41 17.07 -2.76
N LYS A 2 -28.05 16.51 -3.73
CA LYS A 2 -27.57 15.68 -4.81
C LYS A 2 -26.70 16.45 -5.81
N LYS A 3 -25.39 16.21 -5.83
CA LYS A 3 -24.54 16.21 -7.01
C LYS A 3 -23.40 15.22 -6.73
N ILE A 4 -23.74 13.94 -6.56
CA ILE A 4 -22.79 12.87 -6.91
C ILE A 4 -22.68 12.99 -8.42
N VAL A 5 -21.64 13.68 -8.86
CA VAL A 5 -21.24 13.69 -10.26
C VAL A 5 -20.90 12.25 -10.59
N SER A 6 -21.83 11.62 -11.30
CA SER A 6 -21.59 10.33 -11.94
C SER A 6 -20.45 10.56 -12.93
N LEU A 7 -19.22 10.30 -12.49
CA LEU A 7 -18.03 10.32 -13.34
C LEU A 7 -18.14 9.09 -14.25
N LEU A 8 -18.85 9.24 -15.35
CA LEU A 8 -18.85 8.30 -16.45
C LEU A 8 -17.44 8.28 -17.04
N MET A 9 -16.65 7.31 -16.57
CA MET A 9 -15.32 6.99 -17.09
C MET A 9 -15.52 6.40 -18.49
N VAL A 10 -15.54 7.25 -19.51
CA VAL A 10 -15.49 6.81 -20.91
C VAL A 10 -14.04 6.42 -21.20
N ILE A 11 -13.71 5.16 -20.96
CA ILE A 11 -12.49 4.57 -21.50
C ILE A 11 -12.75 4.36 -23.01
N MET A 12 -12.48 5.38 -23.80
CA MET A 12 -12.41 5.19 -25.24
C MET A 12 -11.09 4.50 -25.57
N LEU A 13 -11.17 3.21 -25.86
CA LEU A 13 -10.17 2.53 -26.68
C LEU A 13 -10.30 3.05 -28.12
N GLY A 14 -9.81 4.24 -28.34
CA GLY A 14 -9.79 4.89 -29.63
C GLY A 14 -8.60 4.42 -30.44
N ILE A 15 -8.82 3.54 -31.42
CA ILE A 15 -7.90 3.36 -32.55
C ILE A 15 -8.02 4.62 -33.40
N GLY A 16 -7.21 5.61 -33.13
CA GLY A 16 -7.04 6.82 -33.94
C GLY A 16 -5.67 6.83 -34.56
N MET A 17 -5.60 6.49 -35.86
CA MET A 17 -4.41 6.77 -36.66
C MET A 17 -4.24 8.27 -36.82
N THR A 18 -3.11 8.78 -36.44
CA THR A 18 -2.22 9.72 -37.16
C THR A 18 -1.23 10.33 -36.19
N ALA A 19 0.02 10.04 -36.35
CA ALA A 19 1.08 11.04 -36.38
C ALA A 19 2.46 10.43 -36.25
N CYS A 20 3.36 11.02 -36.92
CA CYS A 20 4.79 10.78 -36.93
C CYS A 20 5.42 10.42 -35.59
N GLY A 21 6.09 9.25 -35.52
CA GLY A 21 7.25 9.09 -34.65
C GLY A 21 7.05 8.85 -33.17
N SER A 22 5.88 8.93 -32.58
CA SER A 22 5.68 8.74 -31.15
C SER A 22 5.28 7.29 -30.82
N LYS A 23 5.97 6.69 -29.86
CA LYS A 23 5.57 5.40 -29.26
C LYS A 23 4.12 5.51 -28.80
N LYS A 24 3.29 4.49 -29.11
CA LYS A 24 1.88 4.47 -28.70
C LYS A 24 1.76 4.71 -27.18
N PRO A 25 0.82 5.55 -26.75
CA PRO A 25 0.55 5.74 -25.32
C PRO A 25 0.10 4.44 -24.68
N VAL A 26 0.35 4.27 -23.38
CA VAL A 26 -0.11 3.10 -22.59
C VAL A 26 -1.55 3.26 -22.15
N ALA A 27 -2.05 4.50 -22.06
CA ALA A 27 -3.45 4.83 -21.83
C ALA A 27 -3.74 6.25 -22.35
N VAL A 28 -5.04 6.55 -22.55
CA VAL A 28 -5.54 7.88 -22.88
C VAL A 28 -6.64 8.25 -21.90
N VAL A 29 -6.53 9.40 -21.25
CA VAL A 29 -7.48 9.89 -20.23
C VAL A 29 -8.08 11.21 -20.68
N ASN A 30 -9.36 11.20 -21.07
CA ASN A 30 -10.07 12.39 -21.59
C ASN A 30 -9.27 13.10 -22.71
N GLY A 31 -8.70 12.33 -23.63
CA GLY A 31 -7.91 12.86 -24.75
C GLY A 31 -6.46 13.21 -24.43
N VAL A 32 -5.99 12.98 -23.21
CA VAL A 32 -4.60 13.21 -22.80
C VAL A 32 -3.88 11.88 -22.67
N ASP A 33 -2.75 11.76 -23.36
CA ASP A 33 -1.95 10.54 -23.40
C ASP A 33 -1.16 10.34 -22.09
N ILE A 34 -1.12 9.09 -21.61
CA ILE A 34 -0.11 8.61 -20.68
C ILE A 34 0.96 7.94 -21.52
N SER A 35 2.14 8.56 -21.58
CA SER A 35 3.22 8.09 -22.46
C SER A 35 3.81 6.77 -21.95
N ALA A 36 4.30 5.94 -22.88
CA ALA A 36 5.01 4.72 -22.52
C ALA A 36 6.33 5.01 -21.80
N ASP A 37 6.95 6.18 -22.04
CA ASP A 37 8.18 6.60 -21.39
C ASP A 37 7.92 6.98 -19.91
N ASP A 38 6.91 7.82 -19.65
CA ASP A 38 6.53 8.18 -18.28
C ASP A 38 6.11 6.94 -17.47
N PHE A 39 5.37 6.04 -18.09
CA PHE A 39 5.02 4.78 -17.46
C PHE A 39 6.26 3.94 -17.11
N LYS A 40 7.23 3.82 -18.03
CA LYS A 40 8.50 3.12 -17.78
C LYS A 40 9.27 3.74 -16.61
N LYS A 41 9.42 5.07 -16.59
CA LYS A 41 10.11 5.82 -15.52
C LYS A 41 9.41 5.63 -14.18
N THR A 42 8.08 5.72 -14.17
CA THR A 42 7.27 5.50 -12.96
C THR A 42 7.43 4.06 -12.43
N VAL A 43 7.34 3.06 -13.32
CA VAL A 43 7.56 1.64 -12.94
C VAL A 43 8.96 1.43 -12.36
N ALA A 44 9.99 2.06 -12.93
CA ALA A 44 11.37 1.97 -12.41
C ALA A 44 11.47 2.55 -10.99
N THR A 45 10.85 3.69 -10.72
CA THR A 45 10.82 4.32 -9.40
C THR A 45 10.13 3.44 -8.36
N TYR A 46 8.98 2.85 -8.70
CA TYR A 46 8.28 1.90 -7.82
C TYR A 46 9.11 0.65 -7.55
N LYS A 47 9.73 0.08 -8.60
CA LYS A 47 10.61 -1.08 -8.45
C LYS A 47 11.75 -0.81 -7.48
N GLU A 48 12.41 0.36 -7.61
CA GLU A 48 13.51 0.76 -6.72
C GLU A 48 13.05 0.88 -5.27
N SER A 49 11.91 1.54 -5.03
CA SER A 49 11.33 1.68 -3.68
C SER A 49 11.00 0.34 -3.05
N ILE A 50 10.36 -0.56 -3.80
CA ILE A 50 10.00 -1.91 -3.34
C ILE A 50 11.26 -2.73 -3.09
N SER A 51 12.26 -2.64 -3.97
CA SER A 51 13.52 -3.37 -3.83
C SER A 51 14.32 -2.94 -2.60
N LYS A 52 14.28 -1.68 -2.24
CA LYS A 52 14.88 -1.15 -1.00
C LYS A 52 14.15 -1.64 0.26
N MET A 53 12.84 -1.80 0.19
CA MET A 53 12.00 -2.16 1.35
C MET A 53 11.93 -3.69 1.58
N TYR A 54 11.81 -4.46 0.51
CA TYR A 54 11.49 -5.90 0.56
C TYR A 54 12.53 -6.78 -0.14
N GLY A 55 13.60 -6.21 -0.69
CA GLY A 55 14.62 -6.94 -1.46
C GLY A 55 14.31 -7.01 -2.95
N LYS A 56 15.38 -7.26 -3.73
CA LYS A 56 15.31 -7.22 -5.22
C LYS A 56 14.52 -8.39 -5.81
N ASP A 57 14.46 -9.51 -5.10
CA ASP A 57 13.90 -10.76 -5.61
C ASP A 57 12.37 -10.72 -5.72
N LEU A 58 11.71 -9.91 -4.86
CA LEU A 58 10.25 -9.79 -4.84
C LEU A 58 9.70 -9.40 -6.21
N TRP A 59 10.39 -8.53 -6.96
CA TRP A 59 9.91 -8.03 -8.24
C TRP A 59 9.65 -9.12 -9.28
N ASP A 60 10.48 -10.16 -9.28
CA ASP A 60 10.39 -11.28 -10.22
C ASP A 60 9.74 -12.54 -9.61
N GLN A 61 9.35 -12.46 -8.34
CA GLN A 61 8.70 -13.57 -7.64
C GLN A 61 7.33 -13.91 -8.23
N GLU A 62 7.04 -15.18 -8.36
CA GLU A 62 5.72 -15.69 -8.72
C GLU A 62 4.80 -15.63 -7.49
N ILE A 63 3.67 -14.89 -7.59
CA ILE A 63 2.69 -14.73 -6.51
C ILE A 63 1.46 -15.63 -6.70
N LYS A 64 1.22 -16.09 -7.91
CA LYS A 64 0.21 -17.09 -8.30
C LYS A 64 0.78 -17.84 -9.49
N LYS A 65 0.29 -19.05 -9.74
CA LYS A 65 0.70 -19.87 -10.89
C LYS A 65 0.68 -19.05 -12.20
N GLY A 66 1.87 -18.81 -12.76
CA GLY A 66 2.06 -18.08 -14.02
C GLY A 66 1.95 -16.54 -13.90
N VAL A 67 1.82 -15.96 -12.68
CA VAL A 67 1.68 -14.51 -12.48
C VAL A 67 2.81 -14.01 -11.59
N LYS A 68 3.65 -13.14 -12.12
CA LYS A 68 4.73 -12.51 -11.34
C LYS A 68 4.24 -11.23 -10.66
N TYR A 69 4.83 -10.92 -9.50
CA TYR A 69 4.54 -9.69 -8.74
C TYR A 69 4.63 -8.43 -9.62
N LYS A 70 5.68 -8.32 -10.44
CA LYS A 70 5.87 -7.20 -11.38
C LYS A 70 4.71 -6.97 -12.34
N ASP A 71 4.01 -8.03 -12.77
CA ASP A 71 2.94 -7.92 -13.76
C ASP A 71 1.69 -7.31 -13.13
N GLU A 72 1.36 -7.70 -11.89
CA GLU A 72 0.28 -7.07 -11.12
C GLU A 72 0.64 -5.64 -10.72
N MET A 73 1.89 -5.39 -10.31
CA MET A 73 2.34 -4.03 -9.97
C MET A 73 2.29 -3.08 -11.15
N LYS A 74 2.70 -3.50 -12.36
CA LYS A 74 2.57 -2.67 -13.56
C LYS A 74 1.13 -2.28 -13.85
N LYS A 75 0.19 -3.21 -13.69
CA LYS A 75 -1.25 -2.91 -13.84
C LYS A 75 -1.72 -1.90 -12.80
N ALA A 76 -1.35 -2.11 -11.53
CA ALA A 76 -1.71 -1.20 -10.44
C ALA A 76 -1.12 0.21 -10.65
N ILE A 77 0.15 0.31 -11.06
CA ILE A 77 0.81 1.58 -11.37
C ILE A 77 0.09 2.30 -12.52
N LEU A 78 -0.25 1.58 -13.60
CA LEU A 78 -1.00 2.20 -14.71
C LEU A 78 -2.37 2.70 -14.25
N GLN A 79 -3.08 1.91 -13.46
CA GLN A 79 -4.37 2.31 -12.91
C GLN A 79 -4.25 3.54 -12.01
N GLN A 80 -3.20 3.62 -11.20
CA GLN A 80 -2.91 4.80 -10.38
C GLN A 80 -2.63 6.02 -11.26
N MET A 81 -1.78 5.91 -12.29
CA MET A 81 -1.49 7.01 -13.21
C MET A 81 -2.75 7.53 -13.92
N ILE A 82 -3.67 6.63 -14.28
CA ILE A 82 -4.99 6.99 -14.85
C ILE A 82 -5.80 7.79 -13.84
N GLN A 83 -5.90 7.33 -12.59
CA GLN A 83 -6.64 8.01 -11.53
C GLN A 83 -6.03 9.38 -11.21
N GLU A 84 -4.72 9.47 -11.09
CA GLU A 84 -3.99 10.73 -10.89
C GLU A 84 -4.24 11.71 -12.04
N GLN A 85 -4.26 11.22 -13.28
CA GLN A 85 -4.54 12.07 -14.44
C GLN A 85 -5.95 12.63 -14.43
N VAL A 86 -6.95 11.83 -14.00
CA VAL A 86 -8.34 12.31 -13.84
C VAL A 86 -8.41 13.41 -12.78
N VAL A 87 -7.84 13.18 -11.59
CA VAL A 87 -7.84 14.16 -10.49
C VAL A 87 -7.07 15.42 -10.89
N TYR A 88 -5.94 15.28 -11.56
CA TYR A 88 -5.15 16.40 -12.04
C TYR A 88 -5.94 17.28 -13.03
N GLN A 89 -6.69 16.66 -13.95
CA GLN A 89 -7.54 17.39 -14.89
C GLN A 89 -8.68 18.14 -14.19
N GLU A 90 -9.32 17.51 -13.19
CA GLU A 90 -10.36 18.20 -12.40
C GLU A 90 -9.78 19.35 -11.57
N ALA A 91 -8.60 19.14 -10.95
CA ALA A 91 -7.91 20.21 -10.22
C ALA A 91 -7.60 21.43 -11.12
N LYS A 92 -7.22 21.18 -12.38
CA LYS A 92 -7.01 22.26 -13.37
C LYS A 92 -8.29 23.00 -13.72
N LYS A 93 -9.40 22.30 -13.90
CA LYS A 93 -10.72 22.94 -14.13
C LYS A 93 -11.10 23.85 -12.96
N ASP A 94 -10.78 23.44 -11.74
CA ASP A 94 -11.03 24.20 -10.51
C ASP A 94 -9.97 25.29 -10.23
N LYS A 95 -9.00 25.47 -11.12
CA LYS A 95 -7.89 26.45 -11.00
C LYS A 95 -7.04 26.24 -9.73
N LEU A 96 -6.79 24.98 -9.37
CA LEU A 96 -6.03 24.57 -8.20
C LEU A 96 -4.61 24.12 -8.58
N GLU A 97 -4.12 24.53 -9.74
CA GLU A 97 -2.78 24.17 -10.23
C GLU A 97 -1.69 24.60 -9.26
N ALA A 98 -0.63 23.82 -9.23
CA ALA A 98 0.58 24.14 -8.48
C ALA A 98 1.15 25.51 -8.92
N LYS A 99 1.52 26.36 -7.97
CA LYS A 99 2.24 27.59 -8.27
C LYS A 99 3.68 27.27 -8.64
N GLN A 100 4.18 27.89 -9.71
CA GLN A 100 5.55 27.66 -10.19
C GLN A 100 6.60 27.86 -9.08
N SER A 101 6.42 28.89 -8.24
CA SER A 101 7.33 29.15 -7.11
C SER A 101 7.38 28.02 -6.09
N GLU A 102 6.27 27.30 -5.90
CA GLU A 102 6.20 26.14 -4.99
C GLU A 102 6.90 24.93 -5.61
N VAL A 103 6.64 24.68 -6.89
CA VAL A 103 7.32 23.62 -7.66
C VAL A 103 8.83 23.84 -7.64
N ASP A 104 9.32 25.05 -7.93
CA ASP A 104 10.75 25.36 -7.96
C ASP A 104 11.38 25.20 -6.58
N LYS A 105 10.70 25.60 -5.51
CA LYS A 105 11.16 25.41 -4.15
C LYS A 105 11.31 23.93 -3.80
N GLN A 106 10.28 23.14 -4.04
CA GLN A 106 10.30 21.70 -3.74
C GLN A 106 11.30 20.97 -4.63
N PHE A 107 11.40 21.35 -5.90
CA PHE A 107 12.38 20.78 -6.80
C PHE A 107 13.82 21.04 -6.36
N LYS A 108 14.12 22.25 -5.88
CA LYS A 108 15.45 22.57 -5.33
C LYS A 108 15.79 21.67 -4.13
N GLN A 109 14.83 21.48 -3.21
CA GLN A 109 15.00 20.58 -2.06
C GLN A 109 15.24 19.14 -2.50
N LEU A 110 14.46 18.65 -3.49
CA LEU A 110 14.63 17.33 -4.07
C LEU A 110 16.03 17.15 -4.67
N LYS A 111 16.53 18.14 -5.44
CA LYS A 111 17.87 18.09 -6.02
C LYS A 111 18.99 18.08 -4.98
N GLU A 112 18.81 18.79 -3.88
CA GLU A 112 19.76 18.78 -2.75
C GLU A 112 19.77 17.39 -2.05
N SER A 113 18.63 16.75 -1.95
CA SER A 113 18.51 15.39 -1.41
C SER A 113 19.16 14.35 -2.34
N ILE A 114 18.88 14.44 -3.65
CA ILE A 114 19.47 13.55 -4.66
C ILE A 114 21.00 13.62 -4.63
N LYS A 115 21.58 14.82 -4.55
CA LYS A 115 23.04 15.00 -4.49
C LYS A 115 23.70 14.29 -3.29
N LYS A 116 22.97 14.09 -2.21
CA LYS A 116 23.45 13.41 -0.99
C LYS A 116 23.38 11.89 -1.08
N ASP A 117 22.53 11.36 -1.96
CA ASP A 117 22.34 9.93 -2.21
C ASP A 117 22.89 9.56 -3.59
N LYS A 118 24.15 9.11 -3.62
CA LYS A 118 24.84 8.77 -4.88
C LYS A 118 24.25 7.55 -5.59
N ASP A 119 23.68 6.62 -4.83
CA ASP A 119 23.02 5.45 -5.40
C ASP A 119 21.72 5.86 -6.09
N TYR A 120 20.98 6.77 -5.47
CA TYR A 120 19.75 7.31 -6.07
C TYR A 120 20.07 8.21 -7.28
N GLU A 121 21.11 9.04 -7.21
CA GLU A 121 21.58 9.83 -8.37
C GLU A 121 21.92 8.93 -9.56
N LYS A 122 22.63 7.82 -9.29
CA LYS A 122 22.97 6.84 -10.32
C LYS A 122 21.70 6.15 -10.85
N PHE A 123 20.78 5.73 -9.96
CA PHE A 123 19.51 5.13 -10.36
C PHE A 123 18.72 6.02 -11.33
N LEU A 124 18.62 7.33 -11.05
CA LEU A 124 17.91 8.27 -11.93
C LEU A 124 18.55 8.31 -13.32
N LYS A 125 19.88 8.36 -13.40
CA LYS A 125 20.62 8.36 -14.68
C LYS A 125 20.44 7.05 -15.45
N ASP A 126 20.54 5.92 -14.77
CA ASP A 126 20.42 4.59 -15.38
C ASP A 126 19.00 4.32 -15.96
N ASN A 127 17.99 5.07 -15.50
CA ASN A 127 16.59 4.92 -15.92
C ASN A 127 16.06 6.12 -16.73
N ASP A 128 16.94 7.01 -17.22
CA ASP A 128 16.60 8.19 -18.01
C ASP A 128 15.60 9.13 -17.30
N ILE A 129 15.61 9.14 -15.95
CA ILE A 129 14.75 10.01 -15.15
C ILE A 129 15.42 11.37 -15.00
N ASP A 130 14.98 12.32 -15.81
CA ASP A 130 15.54 13.65 -15.89
C ASP A 130 14.80 14.68 -15.02
N ASP A 131 15.34 15.89 -14.99
CA ASP A 131 14.79 17.00 -14.24
C ASP A 131 13.39 17.44 -14.74
N GLU A 132 13.10 17.26 -16.03
CA GLU A 132 11.81 17.58 -16.63
C GLU A 132 10.74 16.62 -16.10
N PHE A 133 11.00 15.33 -16.12
CA PHE A 133 10.11 14.31 -15.55
C PHE A 133 9.86 14.56 -14.05
N LEU A 134 10.92 14.82 -13.26
CA LEU A 134 10.81 15.07 -11.84
C LEU A 134 9.97 16.33 -11.53
N LYS A 135 10.16 17.41 -12.29
CA LYS A 135 9.35 18.62 -12.15
C LYS A 135 7.90 18.40 -12.55
N ALA A 136 7.65 17.64 -13.61
CA ALA A 136 6.30 17.31 -14.07
C ALA A 136 5.54 16.49 -12.98
N GLN A 137 6.22 15.51 -12.36
CA GLN A 137 5.65 14.76 -11.25
C GLN A 137 5.35 15.66 -10.05
N LEU A 138 6.29 16.50 -9.61
CA LEU A 138 6.07 17.45 -8.52
C LEU A 138 4.89 18.39 -8.79
N THR A 139 4.78 18.90 -10.03
CA THR A 139 3.67 19.77 -10.42
C THR A 139 2.33 19.04 -10.30
N LYS A 140 2.28 17.78 -10.74
CA LYS A 140 1.08 16.94 -10.64
C LYS A 140 0.73 16.68 -9.17
N ASP A 141 1.70 16.27 -8.37
CA ASP A 141 1.51 15.93 -6.95
C ASP A 141 1.00 17.13 -6.15
N ILE A 142 1.63 18.30 -6.30
CA ILE A 142 1.21 19.54 -5.63
C ILE A 142 -0.21 19.92 -6.07
N THR A 143 -0.51 19.82 -7.36
CA THR A 143 -1.85 20.14 -7.90
C THR A 143 -2.92 19.20 -7.31
N ILE A 144 -2.65 17.90 -7.26
CA ILE A 144 -3.54 16.91 -6.66
C ILE A 144 -3.71 17.17 -5.16
N GLN A 145 -2.62 17.53 -4.46
CA GLN A 145 -2.70 17.89 -3.05
C GLN A 145 -3.52 19.15 -2.81
N ASN A 146 -3.42 20.16 -3.67
CA ASN A 146 -4.25 21.35 -3.62
C ASN A 146 -5.74 21.01 -3.81
N PHE A 147 -6.05 20.12 -4.75
CA PHE A 147 -7.42 19.65 -4.98
C PHE A 147 -7.97 18.94 -3.73
N LYS A 148 -7.17 18.01 -3.15
CA LYS A 148 -7.55 17.31 -1.93
C LYS A 148 -7.80 18.30 -0.78
N ASN A 149 -6.88 19.22 -0.54
CA ASN A 149 -7.00 20.21 0.53
C ASN A 149 -8.24 21.11 0.34
N ASN A 150 -8.53 21.48 -0.91
CA ASN A 150 -9.73 22.26 -1.24
C ASN A 150 -11.02 21.46 -1.00
N PHE A 151 -11.02 20.18 -1.39
CA PHE A 151 -12.13 19.26 -1.15
C PHE A 151 -12.39 19.09 0.36
N ASP A 152 -11.35 18.77 1.14
CA ASP A 152 -11.45 18.56 2.59
C ASP A 152 -11.97 19.83 3.30
N LYS A 153 -11.48 21.01 2.89
CA LYS A 153 -11.91 22.29 3.45
C LYS A 153 -13.38 22.62 3.16
N ASN A 154 -13.86 22.25 1.98
CA ASN A 154 -15.19 22.61 1.52
C ASN A 154 -16.23 21.50 1.74
N THR A 155 -15.80 20.29 2.12
CA THR A 155 -16.69 19.16 2.40
C THR A 155 -16.97 19.11 3.90
N LYS A 156 -18.24 19.26 4.25
CA LYS A 156 -18.72 19.09 5.63
C LYS A 156 -19.43 17.75 5.74
N ILE A 157 -18.86 16.85 6.48
CA ILE A 157 -19.50 15.58 6.81
C ILE A 157 -20.32 15.79 8.08
N THR A 158 -21.62 15.51 8.03
CA THR A 158 -22.52 15.62 9.18
C THR A 158 -22.38 14.39 10.09
N GLU A 159 -22.74 14.56 11.36
CA GLU A 159 -22.78 13.44 12.30
C GLU A 159 -23.73 12.31 11.82
N ALA A 160 -24.83 12.66 11.16
CA ALA A 160 -25.75 11.69 10.59
C ALA A 160 -25.11 10.86 9.47
N GLU A 161 -24.32 11.48 8.61
CA GLU A 161 -23.56 10.78 7.55
C GLU A 161 -22.48 9.89 8.14
N MET A 162 -21.76 10.36 9.16
CA MET A 162 -20.75 9.54 9.86
C MET A 162 -21.38 8.32 10.52
N LYS A 163 -22.51 8.52 11.22
CA LYS A 163 -23.24 7.42 11.87
C LYS A 163 -23.76 6.42 10.85
N LYS A 164 -24.35 6.89 9.76
CA LYS A 164 -24.80 6.02 8.67
C LYS A 164 -23.65 5.20 8.08
N TYR A 165 -22.54 5.84 7.78
CA TYR A 165 -21.36 5.15 7.26
C TYR A 165 -20.81 4.10 8.23
N TYR A 166 -20.77 4.41 9.53
CA TYR A 166 -20.37 3.47 10.57
C TYR A 166 -21.27 2.24 10.61
N GLU A 167 -22.60 2.45 10.62
CA GLU A 167 -23.55 1.33 10.66
C GLU A 167 -23.45 0.44 9.41
N GLU A 168 -23.29 1.05 8.23
CA GLU A 168 -23.12 0.32 6.96
C GLU A 168 -21.78 -0.44 6.87
N ASN A 169 -20.77 0.00 7.63
CA ASN A 169 -19.41 -0.55 7.59
C ASN A 169 -18.95 -1.10 8.94
N LYS A 170 -19.87 -1.41 9.84
CA LYS A 170 -19.59 -1.77 11.24
C LYS A 170 -18.56 -2.89 11.37
N ASN A 171 -18.60 -3.88 10.49
CA ASN A 171 -17.68 -5.02 10.51
C ASN A 171 -16.21 -4.61 10.28
N ASN A 172 -15.95 -3.43 9.70
CA ASN A 172 -14.60 -2.90 9.51
C ASN A 172 -14.03 -2.23 10.77
N TYR A 173 -14.89 -2.00 11.78
CA TYR A 173 -14.56 -1.29 13.03
C TYR A 173 -14.73 -2.16 14.26
N VAL A 174 -15.09 -3.43 14.09
CA VAL A 174 -15.22 -4.40 15.18
C VAL A 174 -14.04 -5.34 15.12
N ASP A 175 -13.15 -5.24 16.08
CA ASP A 175 -12.14 -6.25 16.33
C ASP A 175 -12.75 -7.32 17.21
N ASP A 176 -12.90 -8.53 16.70
CA ASP A 176 -13.28 -9.69 17.49
C ASP A 176 -12.08 -10.13 18.35
N GLU A 177 -11.83 -9.37 19.42
CA GLU A 177 -10.83 -9.76 20.40
C GLU A 177 -11.39 -10.81 21.33
N VAL A 178 -10.71 -11.94 21.42
CA VAL A 178 -11.02 -12.99 22.38
C VAL A 178 -9.99 -12.94 23.51
N LYS A 179 -10.46 -12.65 24.72
CA LYS A 179 -9.63 -12.78 25.92
C LYS A 179 -9.57 -14.26 26.30
N ALA A 180 -8.41 -14.86 26.10
CA ALA A 180 -8.18 -16.25 26.44
C ALA A 180 -7.09 -16.37 27.50
N SER A 181 -7.13 -17.48 28.25
CA SER A 181 -6.06 -17.92 29.15
C SER A 181 -5.59 -19.30 28.71
N HIS A 182 -4.34 -19.61 28.98
CA HIS A 182 -3.79 -20.92 28.70
C HIS A 182 -2.97 -21.47 29.88
N ILE A 183 -2.80 -22.76 29.92
CA ILE A 183 -1.86 -23.46 30.83
C ILE A 183 -0.80 -24.07 29.91
N LEU A 184 0.43 -23.63 30.06
CA LEU A 184 1.56 -24.10 29.24
C LEU A 184 2.23 -25.27 29.94
N ILE A 185 2.31 -26.42 29.29
CA ILE A 185 3.18 -27.53 29.67
C ILE A 185 4.27 -27.62 28.62
N SER A 186 5.45 -27.16 28.98
CA SER A 186 6.57 -27.02 28.04
C SER A 186 7.11 -28.35 27.58
N THR A 187 7.54 -28.44 26.32
CA THR A 187 8.28 -29.55 25.74
C THR A 187 9.71 -29.14 25.37
N VAL A 188 10.10 -27.93 25.78
CA VAL A 188 11.45 -27.38 25.59
C VAL A 188 11.97 -26.83 26.92
N ASP A 189 13.25 -26.90 27.13
CA ASP A 189 13.94 -26.28 28.25
C ASP A 189 13.97 -24.75 28.07
N GLN A 190 13.33 -24.01 28.96
CA GLN A 190 13.15 -22.54 28.83
C GLN A 190 14.49 -21.78 28.96
N LYS A 191 15.54 -22.38 29.54
CA LYS A 191 16.86 -21.72 29.69
C LYS A 191 17.73 -21.92 28.46
N THR A 192 17.65 -23.09 27.84
CA THR A 192 18.52 -23.46 26.73
C THR A 192 17.84 -23.47 25.38
N ASN A 193 16.51 -23.34 25.36
CA ASN A 193 15.66 -23.43 24.17
C ASN A 193 15.80 -24.79 23.42
N LYS A 194 16.29 -25.81 24.08
CA LYS A 194 16.47 -27.14 23.48
C LYS A 194 15.24 -28.01 23.76
N PRO A 195 14.82 -28.81 22.77
CA PRO A 195 13.76 -29.79 22.98
C PRO A 195 14.09 -30.77 24.09
N PHE A 196 13.11 -31.17 24.88
CA PHE A 196 13.25 -32.28 25.85
C PHE A 196 13.44 -33.61 25.14
N SER A 197 13.99 -34.59 25.86
CA SER A 197 14.05 -35.97 25.39
C SER A 197 12.63 -36.53 25.17
N GLU A 198 12.54 -37.62 24.40
CA GLU A 198 11.23 -38.22 24.09
C GLU A 198 10.53 -38.75 25.36
N GLU A 199 11.29 -39.21 26.37
CA GLU A 199 10.73 -39.59 27.68
C GLU A 199 10.09 -38.41 28.38
N LYS A 200 10.80 -37.27 28.48
CA LYS A 200 10.28 -36.03 29.08
C LYS A 200 9.10 -35.47 28.33
N LYS A 201 9.08 -35.55 26.99
CA LYS A 201 7.91 -35.14 26.18
C LYS A 201 6.68 -36.00 26.47
N LYS A 202 6.88 -37.34 26.68
CA LYS A 202 5.78 -38.23 27.09
C LYS A 202 5.23 -37.85 28.46
N GLU A 203 6.11 -37.49 29.42
CA GLU A 203 5.70 -37.04 30.76
C GLU A 203 4.91 -35.72 30.67
N ALA A 204 5.42 -34.73 29.90
CA ALA A 204 4.74 -33.48 29.66
C ALA A 204 3.34 -33.69 29.03
N LYS A 205 3.23 -34.62 28.07
CA LYS A 205 1.94 -34.98 27.48
C LYS A 205 0.98 -35.57 28.51
N LYS A 206 1.44 -36.51 29.38
CA LYS A 206 0.59 -37.07 30.44
C LYS A 206 0.10 -35.96 31.42
N LYS A 207 1.01 -35.04 31.81
CA LYS A 207 0.68 -33.90 32.66
C LYS A 207 -0.37 -33.03 32.00
N ALA A 208 -0.23 -32.71 30.70
CA ALA A 208 -1.21 -31.91 29.95
C ALA A 208 -2.59 -32.62 29.87
N GLU A 209 -2.61 -33.93 29.64
CA GLU A 209 -3.84 -34.73 29.60
C GLU A 209 -4.55 -34.76 30.96
N GLU A 210 -3.78 -34.85 32.05
CA GLU A 210 -4.32 -34.78 33.41
C GLU A 210 -4.96 -33.43 33.70
N VAL A 211 -4.23 -32.33 33.40
CA VAL A 211 -4.74 -30.96 33.59
C VAL A 211 -5.98 -30.71 32.72
N TYR A 212 -5.99 -31.20 31.49
CA TYR A 212 -7.15 -31.11 30.61
C TYR A 212 -8.39 -31.80 31.21
N LYS A 213 -8.20 -33.00 31.80
CA LYS A 213 -9.32 -33.72 32.48
C LYS A 213 -9.86 -32.90 33.65
N LYS A 214 -9.00 -32.30 34.49
CA LYS A 214 -9.38 -31.45 35.62
C LYS A 214 -10.18 -30.21 35.15
N VAL A 215 -9.68 -29.53 34.08
CA VAL A 215 -10.40 -28.41 33.48
C VAL A 215 -11.79 -28.83 32.97
N LYS A 216 -11.86 -29.98 32.29
CA LYS A 216 -13.15 -30.54 31.81
C LYS A 216 -14.10 -30.96 32.93
N ALA A 217 -13.56 -31.34 34.09
CA ALA A 217 -14.37 -31.64 35.29
C ALA A 217 -14.90 -30.38 36.01
N GLY A 218 -14.47 -29.18 35.58
CA GLY A 218 -14.91 -27.91 36.14
C GLY A 218 -14.01 -27.33 37.22
N ASP A 219 -12.80 -27.86 37.40
CA ASP A 219 -11.83 -27.31 38.34
C ASP A 219 -11.44 -25.88 37.98
N ASP A 220 -11.06 -25.09 38.98
CA ASP A 220 -10.71 -23.68 38.82
C ASP A 220 -9.46 -23.52 37.92
N PHE A 221 -9.69 -22.96 36.74
CA PHE A 221 -8.65 -22.79 35.75
C PHE A 221 -7.45 -21.95 36.24
N ALA A 222 -7.73 -20.90 37.05
CA ALA A 222 -6.68 -20.02 37.56
C ALA A 222 -5.79 -20.73 38.58
N LYS A 223 -6.39 -21.61 39.39
CA LYS A 223 -5.62 -22.45 40.31
C LYS A 223 -4.79 -23.48 39.58
N LEU A 224 -5.38 -24.16 38.59
CA LEU A 224 -4.63 -25.12 37.75
C LEU A 224 -3.50 -24.43 36.98
N ALA A 225 -3.71 -23.21 36.46
CA ALA A 225 -2.64 -22.46 35.81
C ALA A 225 -1.48 -22.14 36.76
N LYS A 226 -1.76 -21.76 38.01
CA LYS A 226 -0.72 -21.50 39.01
C LYS A 226 0.05 -22.77 39.41
N GLU A 227 -0.64 -23.92 39.44
CA GLU A 227 -0.06 -25.18 39.88
C GLU A 227 0.72 -25.92 38.79
N TYR A 228 0.24 -25.85 37.56
CA TYR A 228 0.74 -26.70 36.46
C TYR A 228 1.45 -25.98 35.33
N SER A 229 1.21 -24.65 35.15
CA SER A 229 1.83 -23.92 34.04
C SER A 229 3.32 -23.64 34.31
N ASP A 230 4.14 -23.90 33.30
CA ASP A 230 5.58 -23.63 33.33
C ASP A 230 5.88 -22.14 33.10
#